data_9201dfc332911b06a85dec3f7f6060f3
#
_entry.id   9201dfc332911b06a85dec3f7f6060f3
#
_cell.length_a   1.000
_cell.length_b   1.000
_cell.length_c   1.000
_cell.angle_alpha   90.00
_cell.angle_beta   90.00
_cell.angle_gamma   90.00
#
_symmetry.space_group_name_H-M   'P 1'
#
loop_
_entity.id
_entity.type
_entity.pdbx_description
1 polymer ?
#
loop_
_entity_poly.entity_id
_entity_poly.type
_entity_poly.pdbx_seq_one_letter_code
_entity_poly.pdbx_strand_id
1 'polypeptide(L)'
;MTRRQLLRLLTAAPALAVTGCAAQPASSQQEKPLILRYAENQPEDYPTSKAAKAFAELVAQRTNNKVKVLVYSGAELGAEQSIIQQMQFGGVDFSRVSLSQLAEYEPELSVLQLPYLYSDAQQMWRVLDGSIGDEFLAMLDGMDLVGLSWFDAGVRSFYTREKVTGLDDLQGLTIRVQESDMMSDMIIALGAKPAQVVYSKVYAALHNAEIDGAENNWPSYEVMGHYEVAPFFLKDEHTRVPEVQLASPAVMEKLAALDESFPEVIRACARESAQTERELWARREANAEQNMRKRGICVTELDEAEKARFRAAVQPMYDEFSAQQELIDRIQKS
;
A
#
# COMPACT_ATOMS: atom_id res chain seq x y z
N MET A 1 12.56 45.64 -65.51
CA MET A 1 13.55 46.74 -65.76
C MET A 1 14.44 46.86 -64.55
N THR A 2 15.57 46.24 -64.63
CA THR A 2 16.94 46.75 -64.80
C THR A 2 17.37 47.57 -63.63
N ARG A 3 18.20 46.95 -62.79
CA ARG A 3 19.66 46.97 -62.76
C ARG A 3 20.29 48.36 -62.67
N ARG A 4 21.17 48.50 -61.68
CA ARG A 4 22.47 49.24 -61.69
C ARG A 4 22.51 50.60 -61.06
N GLN A 5 23.39 50.69 -60.11
CA GLN A 5 24.67 51.43 -59.92
C GLN A 5 24.48 52.75 -59.13
N LEU A 6 25.28 53.15 -58.18
CA LEU A 6 26.73 53.23 -57.98
C LEU A 6 27.08 53.64 -56.54
N LEU A 7 28.03 53.05 -55.98
CA LEU A 7 29.27 53.46 -55.35
C LEU A 7 29.52 54.96 -55.02
N ARG A 8 30.04 55.12 -53.85
CA ARG A 8 31.15 56.00 -53.35
C ARG A 8 30.75 56.70 -52.05
N LEU A 9 31.53 56.96 -51.04
CA LEU A 9 32.95 56.79 -50.67
C LEU A 9 33.09 57.14 -49.17
N LEU A 10 33.88 56.35 -48.45
CA LEU A 10 34.80 56.66 -47.36
C LEU A 10 34.62 57.92 -46.49
N THR A 11 34.52 57.73 -45.16
CA THR A 11 35.47 58.33 -44.20
C THR A 11 35.56 57.48 -42.94
N ALA A 12 36.76 57.12 -42.57
CA ALA A 12 37.12 56.37 -41.38
C ALA A 12 37.23 57.29 -40.15
N ALA A 13 36.73 56.82 -39.02
CA ALA A 13 37.11 57.30 -37.69
C ALA A 13 37.25 56.10 -36.76
N PRO A 14 38.33 55.93 -35.98
CA PRO A 14 38.49 54.79 -35.06
C PRO A 14 37.75 55.09 -33.77
N ALA A 15 36.72 54.29 -33.48
CA ALA A 15 36.12 54.24 -32.14
C ALA A 15 36.82 53.16 -31.34
N LEU A 16 37.41 53.55 -30.22
CA LEU A 16 37.96 52.64 -29.19
C LEU A 16 36.90 51.73 -28.71
N ALA A 17 37.07 50.45 -29.01
CA ALA A 17 36.26 49.39 -28.39
C ALA A 17 36.77 49.13 -26.96
N VAL A 18 36.06 49.65 -25.99
CA VAL A 18 36.16 49.18 -24.58
C VAL A 18 35.51 47.83 -24.53
N THR A 19 36.27 46.74 -24.55
CA THR A 19 35.82 45.38 -24.26
C THR A 19 35.56 45.26 -22.77
N GLY A 20 34.35 45.65 -22.36
CA GLY A 20 33.78 45.21 -21.09
C GLY A 20 33.46 43.73 -21.19
N CYS A 21 34.26 42.85 -20.59
CA CYS A 21 33.88 41.49 -20.28
C CYS A 21 32.73 41.54 -19.26
N ALA A 22 31.50 41.68 -19.74
CA ALA A 22 30.36 41.30 -18.94
C ALA A 22 30.42 39.78 -18.78
N ALA A 23 30.86 39.33 -17.59
CA ALA A 23 30.66 37.95 -17.19
C ALA A 23 29.15 37.69 -17.24
N GLN A 24 28.69 36.92 -18.25
CA GLN A 24 27.37 36.35 -18.23
C GLN A 24 27.27 35.55 -16.93
N PRO A 25 26.25 35.79 -16.10
CA PRO A 25 25.99 34.88 -15.00
C PRO A 25 25.85 33.49 -15.62
N ALA A 26 26.65 32.54 -15.14
CA ALA A 26 26.52 31.14 -15.51
C ALA A 26 25.06 30.78 -15.32
N SER A 27 24.34 30.52 -16.40
CA SER A 27 23.01 29.94 -16.33
C SER A 27 23.22 28.63 -15.60
N SER A 28 22.75 28.55 -14.36
CA SER A 28 22.66 27.30 -13.66
C SER A 28 21.78 26.40 -14.54
N GLN A 29 22.41 25.52 -15.29
CA GLN A 29 21.68 24.44 -15.94
C GLN A 29 21.03 23.69 -14.78
N GLN A 30 19.75 23.94 -14.57
CA GLN A 30 18.97 23.23 -13.60
C GLN A 30 18.98 21.78 -14.09
N GLU A 31 19.76 20.93 -13.43
CA GLU A 31 19.79 19.49 -13.75
C GLU A 31 18.36 18.97 -13.77
N LYS A 32 18.02 18.18 -14.80
CA LYS A 32 16.69 17.62 -14.90
C LYS A 32 16.48 16.70 -13.70
N PRO A 33 15.33 16.80 -13.01
CA PRO A 33 15.06 15.95 -11.86
C PRO A 33 15.03 14.47 -12.27
N LEU A 34 15.49 13.62 -11.38
CA LEU A 34 15.25 12.18 -11.46
C LEU A 34 13.76 11.94 -11.26
N ILE A 35 13.09 11.35 -12.25
CA ILE A 35 11.67 11.03 -12.18
C ILE A 35 11.51 9.56 -11.80
N LEU A 36 10.78 9.29 -10.72
CA LEU A 36 10.54 7.98 -10.16
C LEU A 36 9.03 7.67 -10.14
N ARG A 37 8.67 6.39 -10.14
CA ARG A 37 7.29 5.91 -10.18
C ARG A 37 6.90 5.25 -8.87
N TYR A 38 5.72 5.60 -8.37
CA TYR A 38 5.07 4.96 -7.23
C TYR A 38 3.78 4.27 -7.71
N ALA A 39 3.67 2.96 -7.53
CA ALA A 39 2.48 2.20 -7.86
C ALA A 39 1.54 2.06 -6.64
N GLU A 40 0.25 2.33 -6.85
CA GLU A 40 -0.79 2.22 -5.84
C GLU A 40 -2.06 1.62 -6.45
N ASN A 41 -2.62 0.58 -5.82
CA ASN A 41 -3.81 -0.08 -6.37
C ASN A 41 -5.14 0.58 -5.96
N GLN A 42 -5.13 1.42 -4.93
CA GLN A 42 -6.32 2.11 -4.43
C GLN A 42 -6.63 3.39 -5.22
N PRO A 43 -7.89 3.85 -5.21
CA PRO A 43 -8.27 5.12 -5.83
C PRO A 43 -7.51 6.32 -5.26
N GLU A 44 -7.45 7.41 -6.03
CA GLU A 44 -6.66 8.61 -5.72
C GLU A 44 -7.01 9.26 -4.38
N ASP A 45 -8.25 9.17 -3.94
CA ASP A 45 -8.75 9.77 -2.70
C ASP A 45 -8.65 8.86 -1.46
N TYR A 46 -8.13 7.63 -1.65
CA TYR A 46 -7.93 6.66 -0.57
C TYR A 46 -6.77 7.07 0.37
N PRO A 47 -6.77 6.69 1.66
CA PRO A 47 -5.71 7.07 2.60
C PRO A 47 -4.30 6.72 2.13
N THR A 48 -4.08 5.51 1.64
CA THR A 48 -2.76 5.05 1.16
C THR A 48 -2.29 5.83 -0.06
N SER A 49 -3.19 6.15 -1.01
CA SER A 49 -2.88 6.99 -2.18
C SER A 49 -2.54 8.43 -1.79
N LYS A 50 -3.22 8.98 -0.79
CA LYS A 50 -2.91 10.31 -0.25
C LYS A 50 -1.55 10.32 0.46
N ALA A 51 -1.23 9.26 1.20
CA ALA A 51 0.08 9.11 1.83
C ALA A 51 1.20 8.96 0.80
N ALA A 52 0.97 8.22 -0.29
CA ALA A 52 1.91 8.14 -1.41
C ALA A 52 2.18 9.51 -2.03
N LYS A 53 1.16 10.38 -2.16
CA LYS A 53 1.33 11.77 -2.61
C LYS A 53 2.09 12.61 -1.60
N ALA A 54 1.78 12.49 -0.31
CA ALA A 54 2.54 13.16 0.76
C ALA A 54 4.02 12.72 0.75
N PHE A 55 4.29 11.43 0.57
CA PHE A 55 5.65 10.92 0.37
C PHE A 55 6.34 11.60 -0.81
N ALA A 56 5.67 11.68 -1.97
CA ALA A 56 6.20 12.31 -3.17
C ALA A 56 6.54 13.80 -2.95
N GLU A 57 5.69 14.52 -2.25
CA GLU A 57 5.90 15.93 -1.90
C GLU A 57 7.09 16.11 -0.93
N LEU A 58 7.18 15.27 0.10
CA LEU A 58 8.30 15.27 1.05
C LEU A 58 9.62 14.97 0.35
N VAL A 59 9.65 13.99 -0.54
CA VAL A 59 10.84 13.64 -1.34
C VAL A 59 11.27 14.84 -2.20
N ALA A 60 10.35 15.45 -2.94
CA ALA A 60 10.67 16.61 -3.77
C ALA A 60 11.23 17.76 -2.92
N GLN A 61 10.60 18.05 -1.78
CA GLN A 61 11.03 19.11 -0.87
C GLN A 61 12.42 18.85 -0.28
N ARG A 62 12.66 17.63 0.26
CA ARG A 62 13.91 17.30 0.97
C ARG A 62 15.10 17.06 0.04
N THR A 63 14.83 16.80 -1.24
CA THR A 63 15.86 16.68 -2.28
C THR A 63 16.04 17.97 -3.09
N ASN A 64 15.48 19.10 -2.68
CA ASN A 64 15.50 20.36 -3.41
C ASN A 64 15.04 20.20 -4.88
N ASN A 65 13.99 19.39 -5.11
CA ASN A 65 13.46 19.01 -6.43
C ASN A 65 14.45 18.27 -7.35
N LYS A 66 15.53 17.71 -6.83
CA LYS A 66 16.40 16.82 -7.62
C LYS A 66 15.73 15.47 -7.90
N VAL A 67 14.80 15.04 -7.02
CA VAL A 67 13.99 13.82 -7.18
C VAL A 67 12.51 14.19 -7.19
N LYS A 68 11.75 13.60 -8.11
CA LYS A 68 10.30 13.71 -8.19
C LYS A 68 9.68 12.34 -8.31
N VAL A 69 8.68 12.05 -7.49
CA VAL A 69 7.94 10.79 -7.53
C VAL A 69 6.56 11.04 -8.15
N LEU A 70 6.22 10.27 -9.17
CA LEU A 70 4.90 10.26 -9.80
C LEU A 70 4.10 9.10 -9.24
N VAL A 71 2.95 9.40 -8.64
CA VAL A 71 2.04 8.40 -8.06
C VAL A 71 1.01 7.99 -9.09
N TYR A 72 0.92 6.70 -9.36
CA TYR A 72 -0.05 6.06 -10.25
C TYR A 72 -1.04 5.28 -9.39
N SER A 73 -2.23 5.83 -9.21
CA SER A 73 -3.31 5.26 -8.37
C SER A 73 -4.23 4.34 -9.17
N GLY A 74 -5.12 3.59 -8.50
CA GLY A 74 -6.16 2.80 -9.16
C GLY A 74 -5.63 1.62 -9.97
N ALA A 75 -4.50 1.06 -9.59
CA ALA A 75 -3.84 -0.07 -10.27
C ALA A 75 -3.44 0.23 -11.74
N GLU A 76 -3.16 1.49 -12.09
CA GLU A 76 -2.74 1.86 -13.44
C GLU A 76 -1.48 1.12 -13.92
N LEU A 77 -0.56 0.79 -13.01
CA LEU A 77 0.67 0.06 -13.32
C LEU A 77 0.53 -1.47 -13.17
N GLY A 78 -0.60 -1.95 -12.67
CA GLY A 78 -0.91 -3.38 -12.52
C GLY A 78 -1.39 -3.77 -11.11
N ALA A 79 -1.71 -5.06 -10.95
CA ALA A 79 -2.03 -5.65 -9.66
C ALA A 79 -0.78 -5.85 -8.81
N GLU A 80 -0.95 -5.99 -7.49
CA GLU A 80 0.16 -6.03 -6.51
C GLU A 80 1.21 -7.10 -6.81
N GLN A 81 0.82 -8.32 -7.17
CA GLN A 81 1.79 -9.37 -7.56
C GLN A 81 2.66 -8.95 -8.75
N SER A 82 2.04 -8.33 -9.77
CA SER A 82 2.80 -7.81 -10.93
C SER A 82 3.72 -6.66 -10.52
N ILE A 83 3.30 -5.82 -9.58
CA ILE A 83 4.11 -4.70 -9.07
C ILE A 83 5.32 -5.22 -8.30
N ILE A 84 5.16 -6.23 -7.43
CA ILE A 84 6.28 -6.86 -6.72
C ILE A 84 7.36 -7.29 -7.73
N GLN A 85 6.97 -8.04 -8.77
CA GLN A 85 7.90 -8.49 -9.81
C GLN A 85 8.55 -7.31 -10.56
N GLN A 86 7.76 -6.28 -10.91
CA GLN A 86 8.30 -5.09 -11.57
C GLN A 86 9.31 -4.34 -10.69
N MET A 87 9.13 -4.31 -9.38
CA MET A 87 10.06 -3.69 -8.44
C MET A 87 11.37 -4.45 -8.36
N GLN A 88 11.32 -5.79 -8.29
CA GLN A 88 12.51 -6.65 -8.28
C GLN A 88 13.37 -6.45 -9.53
N PHE A 89 12.73 -6.19 -10.69
CA PHE A 89 13.44 -5.89 -11.95
C PHE A 89 13.71 -4.39 -12.18
N GLY A 90 13.42 -3.51 -11.22
CA GLY A 90 13.64 -2.06 -11.34
C GLY A 90 12.69 -1.36 -12.31
N GLY A 91 11.56 -1.97 -12.64
CA GLY A 91 10.51 -1.42 -13.51
C GLY A 91 9.59 -0.41 -12.79
N VAL A 92 9.37 -0.58 -11.49
CA VAL A 92 8.68 0.34 -10.58
C VAL A 92 9.61 0.68 -9.44
N ASP A 93 9.64 1.95 -9.02
CA ASP A 93 10.62 2.43 -8.06
C ASP A 93 10.09 2.30 -6.61
N PHE A 94 8.83 2.66 -6.37
CA PHE A 94 8.15 2.57 -5.07
C PHE A 94 6.76 1.96 -5.23
N SER A 95 6.27 1.36 -4.17
CA SER A 95 4.88 0.89 -4.10
C SER A 95 4.40 0.77 -2.66
N ARG A 96 3.07 0.62 -2.51
CA ARG A 96 2.44 0.06 -1.33
C ARG A 96 1.85 -1.30 -1.73
N VAL A 97 2.12 -2.31 -0.92
CA VAL A 97 1.67 -3.69 -1.15
C VAL A 97 1.12 -4.28 0.15
N SER A 98 0.06 -5.07 0.05
CA SER A 98 -0.49 -5.82 1.17
C SER A 98 0.50 -6.87 1.67
N LEU A 99 0.62 -7.01 3.00
CA LEU A 99 1.46 -8.05 3.61
C LEU A 99 1.08 -9.46 3.11
N SER A 100 -0.20 -9.73 2.89
CA SER A 100 -0.66 -11.02 2.35
C SER A 100 -0.03 -11.37 1.00
N GLN A 101 0.24 -10.38 0.15
CA GLN A 101 0.90 -10.61 -1.14
C GLN A 101 2.40 -10.84 -1.00
N LEU A 102 3.04 -10.19 -0.03
CA LEU A 102 4.46 -10.38 0.27
C LEU A 102 4.72 -11.74 0.93
N ALA A 103 3.80 -12.20 1.76
CA ALA A 103 3.88 -13.48 2.44
C ALA A 103 3.87 -14.70 1.49
N GLU A 104 3.40 -14.55 0.26
CA GLU A 104 3.50 -15.58 -0.79
C GLU A 104 4.95 -15.80 -1.27
N TYR A 105 5.83 -14.83 -1.05
CA TYR A 105 7.26 -14.91 -1.39
C TYR A 105 8.12 -15.20 -0.16
N GLU A 106 7.72 -14.71 1.02
CA GLU A 106 8.39 -14.92 2.30
C GLU A 106 7.36 -15.36 3.34
N PRO A 107 7.15 -16.68 3.51
CA PRO A 107 6.08 -17.22 4.37
C PRO A 107 6.14 -16.76 5.84
N GLU A 108 7.32 -16.41 6.36
CA GLU A 108 7.47 -15.95 7.75
C GLU A 108 6.70 -14.65 8.01
N LEU A 109 6.48 -13.82 6.97
CA LEU A 109 5.65 -12.61 7.05
C LEU A 109 4.20 -12.93 7.44
N SER A 110 3.71 -14.16 7.18
CA SER A 110 2.35 -14.59 7.54
C SER A 110 2.07 -14.53 9.04
N VAL A 111 3.09 -14.61 9.89
CA VAL A 111 2.92 -14.50 11.35
C VAL A 111 2.20 -13.20 11.73
N LEU A 112 2.53 -12.07 11.08
CA LEU A 112 1.95 -10.77 11.41
C LEU A 112 0.47 -10.61 11.00
N GLN A 113 -0.10 -11.56 10.27
CA GLN A 113 -1.50 -11.53 9.83
C GLN A 113 -2.32 -12.73 10.34
N LEU A 114 -1.79 -13.49 11.31
CA LEU A 114 -2.53 -14.58 11.94
C LEU A 114 -3.89 -14.09 12.48
N PRO A 115 -4.96 -14.86 12.29
CA PRO A 115 -6.29 -14.46 12.76
C PRO A 115 -6.32 -14.21 14.26
N TYR A 116 -6.89 -13.07 14.67
CA TYR A 116 -6.98 -12.64 16.08
C TYR A 116 -5.64 -12.50 16.81
N LEU A 117 -4.53 -12.28 16.09
CA LEU A 117 -3.20 -12.11 16.69
C LEU A 117 -3.15 -10.88 17.60
N TYR A 118 -3.72 -9.78 17.17
CA TYR A 118 -3.74 -8.51 17.88
C TYR A 118 -5.07 -8.30 18.61
N SER A 119 -5.02 -7.81 19.83
CA SER A 119 -6.22 -7.42 20.59
C SER A 119 -6.90 -6.18 20.00
N ASP A 120 -6.09 -5.26 19.46
CA ASP A 120 -6.54 -3.99 18.87
C ASP A 120 -5.47 -3.37 17.97
N ALA A 121 -5.80 -2.25 17.32
CA ALA A 121 -4.87 -1.51 16.47
C ALA A 121 -3.66 -0.96 17.24
N GLN A 122 -3.84 -0.57 18.51
CA GLN A 122 -2.74 0.00 19.30
C GLN A 122 -1.67 -1.05 19.58
N GLN A 123 -2.07 -2.28 19.88
CA GLN A 123 -1.14 -3.39 20.04
C GLN A 123 -0.39 -3.65 18.73
N MET A 124 -1.10 -3.73 17.60
CA MET A 124 -0.45 -3.90 16.30
C MET A 124 0.62 -2.82 16.06
N TRP A 125 0.32 -1.57 16.37
CA TRP A 125 1.27 -0.47 16.17
C TRP A 125 2.45 -0.51 17.12
N ARG A 126 2.27 -0.94 18.38
CA ARG A 126 3.42 -1.18 19.28
C ARG A 126 4.38 -2.22 18.73
N VAL A 127 3.87 -3.25 18.06
CA VAL A 127 4.66 -4.30 17.42
C VAL A 127 5.36 -3.76 16.16
N LEU A 128 4.61 -3.13 15.26
CA LEU A 128 5.12 -2.71 13.95
C LEU A 128 6.04 -1.47 14.02
N ASP A 129 5.86 -0.60 15.01
CA ASP A 129 6.75 0.54 15.27
C ASP A 129 7.97 0.16 16.14
N GLY A 130 8.02 -1.08 16.62
CA GLY A 130 9.11 -1.62 17.43
C GLY A 130 10.09 -2.48 16.65
N SER A 131 11.01 -3.12 17.38
CA SER A 131 12.06 -3.97 16.80
C SER A 131 11.50 -5.14 15.97
N ILE A 132 10.32 -5.67 16.33
CA ILE A 132 9.67 -6.72 15.54
C ILE A 132 9.33 -6.20 14.15
N GLY A 133 8.70 -5.03 14.04
CA GLY A 133 8.39 -4.43 12.75
C GLY A 133 9.63 -4.12 11.92
N ASP A 134 10.73 -3.66 12.55
CA ASP A 134 12.01 -3.44 11.88
C ASP A 134 12.62 -4.76 11.36
N GLU A 135 12.56 -5.85 12.16
CA GLU A 135 13.02 -7.19 11.76
C GLU A 135 12.27 -7.67 10.50
N PHE A 136 10.94 -7.50 10.47
CA PHE A 136 10.13 -7.90 9.33
C PHE A 136 10.35 -7.03 8.08
N LEU A 137 10.56 -5.72 8.23
CA LEU A 137 10.93 -4.87 7.09
C LEU A 137 12.29 -5.28 6.51
N ALA A 138 13.24 -5.69 7.35
CA ALA A 138 14.56 -6.15 6.91
C ALA A 138 14.52 -7.51 6.18
N MET A 139 13.54 -8.38 6.47
CA MET A 139 13.38 -9.65 5.73
C MET A 139 13.11 -9.44 4.25
N LEU A 140 12.55 -8.30 3.86
CA LEU A 140 12.23 -7.97 2.47
C LEU A 140 13.48 -7.81 1.61
N ASP A 141 14.64 -7.56 2.20
CA ASP A 141 15.91 -7.52 1.48
C ASP A 141 16.22 -8.88 0.82
N GLY A 142 15.81 -10.00 1.44
CA GLY A 142 15.90 -11.35 0.88
C GLY A 142 15.02 -11.61 -0.35
N MET A 143 14.05 -10.71 -0.58
CA MET A 143 13.13 -10.75 -1.72
C MET A 143 13.53 -9.76 -2.84
N ASP A 144 14.70 -9.17 -2.81
CA ASP A 144 15.09 -8.05 -3.67
C ASP A 144 14.10 -6.86 -3.59
N LEU A 145 13.64 -6.56 -2.37
CA LEU A 145 12.77 -5.42 -2.03
C LEU A 145 13.33 -4.70 -0.80
N VAL A 146 13.09 -3.41 -0.70
CA VAL A 146 13.48 -2.61 0.46
C VAL A 146 12.23 -2.17 1.21
N GLY A 147 12.03 -2.67 2.43
CA GLY A 147 10.98 -2.22 3.33
C GLY A 147 11.26 -0.80 3.83
N LEU A 148 10.28 0.11 3.74
CA LEU A 148 10.42 1.50 4.13
C LEU A 148 9.59 1.86 5.36
N SER A 149 8.33 1.44 5.42
CA SER A 149 7.39 1.73 6.50
C SER A 149 6.15 0.86 6.42
N TRP A 150 5.36 0.87 7.51
CA TRP A 150 4.09 0.18 7.64
C TRP A 150 2.92 1.16 7.47
N PHE A 151 1.89 0.74 6.72
CA PHE A 151 0.62 1.44 6.57
C PHE A 151 -0.51 0.66 7.23
N ASP A 152 -1.57 1.36 7.65
CA ASP A 152 -2.79 0.76 8.18
C ASP A 152 -3.67 0.20 7.05
N ALA A 153 -4.36 -0.86 7.34
CA ALA A 153 -5.45 -1.39 6.52
C ALA A 153 -6.66 -1.81 7.38
N GLY A 154 -6.67 -1.37 8.64
CA GLY A 154 -7.75 -1.63 9.58
C GLY A 154 -7.92 -3.09 9.94
N VAL A 155 -9.12 -3.44 10.36
CA VAL A 155 -9.52 -4.81 10.66
C VAL A 155 -10.45 -5.34 9.57
N ARG A 156 -10.28 -6.61 9.24
CA ARG A 156 -11.05 -7.29 8.19
C ARG A 156 -12.19 -8.07 8.79
N SER A 157 -13.32 -8.05 8.08
CA SER A 157 -14.54 -8.74 8.44
C SER A 157 -15.24 -9.28 7.20
N PHE A 158 -16.15 -10.25 7.37
CA PHE A 158 -16.91 -10.81 6.26
C PHE A 158 -18.04 -9.92 5.80
N TYR A 159 -18.33 -9.96 4.51
CA TYR A 159 -19.56 -9.44 3.92
C TYR A 159 -20.07 -10.40 2.85
N THR A 160 -21.38 -10.62 2.81
CA THR A 160 -21.99 -11.69 2.05
C THR A 160 -23.25 -11.23 1.32
N ARG A 161 -23.62 -11.98 0.26
CA ARG A 161 -24.82 -11.75 -0.53
C ARG A 161 -26.10 -12.14 0.23
N GLU A 162 -26.02 -13.16 1.04
CA GLU A 162 -27.09 -13.63 1.93
C GLU A 162 -26.68 -13.42 3.40
N LYS A 163 -27.65 -13.34 4.29
CA LYS A 163 -27.38 -13.02 5.69
C LYS A 163 -26.62 -14.14 6.38
N VAL A 164 -25.52 -13.78 7.02
CA VAL A 164 -24.70 -14.63 7.91
C VAL A 164 -24.75 -14.04 9.32
N THR A 165 -24.96 -14.88 10.31
CA THR A 165 -25.09 -14.48 11.72
C THR A 165 -24.05 -15.09 12.64
N GLY A 166 -23.31 -16.08 12.17
CA GLY A 166 -22.27 -16.76 12.92
C GLY A 166 -21.51 -17.78 12.10
N LEU A 167 -20.66 -18.54 12.77
CA LEU A 167 -19.72 -19.48 12.16
C LEU A 167 -20.43 -20.59 11.35
N ASP A 168 -21.57 -21.07 11.85
CA ASP A 168 -22.30 -22.16 11.18
C ASP A 168 -22.85 -21.73 9.82
N ASP A 169 -23.20 -20.46 9.66
CA ASP A 169 -23.72 -19.92 8.40
C ASP A 169 -22.63 -19.76 7.33
N LEU A 170 -21.34 -19.76 7.70
CA LEU A 170 -20.23 -19.73 6.75
C LEU A 170 -19.98 -21.07 6.07
N GLN A 171 -20.53 -22.17 6.62
CA GLN A 171 -20.26 -23.51 6.14
C GLN A 171 -20.59 -23.69 4.66
N GLY A 172 -19.55 -23.98 3.87
CA GLY A 172 -19.66 -24.28 2.45
C GLY A 172 -19.86 -23.08 1.54
N LEU A 173 -19.96 -21.84 2.07
CA LEU A 173 -19.98 -20.63 1.26
C LEU A 173 -18.64 -20.44 0.53
N THR A 174 -18.69 -19.92 -0.68
CA THR A 174 -17.50 -19.52 -1.43
C THR A 174 -17.14 -18.07 -1.10
N ILE A 175 -16.07 -17.89 -0.34
CA ILE A 175 -15.62 -16.58 0.16
C ILE A 175 -14.36 -16.16 -0.56
N ARG A 176 -14.41 -14.98 -1.15
CA ARG A 176 -13.23 -14.38 -1.78
C ARG A 176 -12.21 -13.96 -0.72
N VAL A 177 -10.97 -14.29 -0.98
CA VAL A 177 -9.79 -13.77 -0.28
C VAL A 177 -8.83 -13.07 -1.24
N GLN A 178 -7.83 -12.41 -0.69
CA GLN A 178 -6.66 -11.98 -1.46
C GLN A 178 -5.96 -13.21 -2.06
N GLU A 179 -5.09 -13.01 -3.04
CA GLU A 179 -4.26 -14.07 -3.61
C GLU A 179 -3.18 -14.46 -2.59
N SER A 180 -3.60 -15.21 -1.56
CA SER A 180 -2.81 -15.61 -0.40
C SER A 180 -3.26 -16.97 0.11
N ASP A 181 -2.30 -17.87 0.27
CA ASP A 181 -2.56 -19.21 0.80
C ASP A 181 -2.98 -19.15 2.27
N MET A 182 -2.31 -18.32 3.08
CA MET A 182 -2.66 -18.12 4.48
C MET A 182 -4.10 -17.62 4.67
N MET A 183 -4.55 -16.68 3.83
CA MET A 183 -5.93 -16.20 3.86
C MET A 183 -6.91 -17.30 3.40
N SER A 184 -6.49 -18.16 2.47
CA SER A 184 -7.28 -19.31 2.03
C SER A 184 -7.43 -20.34 3.15
N ASP A 185 -6.36 -20.65 3.86
CA ASP A 185 -6.36 -21.59 4.99
C ASP A 185 -7.25 -21.10 6.14
N MET A 186 -7.27 -19.79 6.39
CA MET A 186 -8.20 -19.20 7.36
C MET A 186 -9.66 -19.46 6.98
N ILE A 187 -10.03 -19.28 5.71
CA ILE A 187 -11.38 -19.54 5.22
C ILE A 187 -11.75 -21.02 5.37
N ILE A 188 -10.81 -21.92 5.06
CA ILE A 188 -10.98 -23.37 5.24
C ILE A 188 -11.17 -23.72 6.72
N ALA A 189 -10.37 -23.14 7.62
CA ALA A 189 -10.50 -23.35 9.06
C ALA A 189 -11.86 -22.91 9.60
N LEU A 190 -12.44 -21.84 9.01
CA LEU A 190 -13.79 -21.36 9.35
C LEU A 190 -14.91 -22.15 8.66
N GLY A 191 -14.59 -23.20 7.87
CA GLY A 191 -15.56 -24.10 7.23
C GLY A 191 -16.12 -23.61 5.90
N ALA A 192 -15.62 -22.50 5.37
CA ALA A 192 -15.98 -21.96 4.06
C ALA A 192 -15.00 -22.44 2.97
N LYS A 193 -15.29 -22.08 1.72
CA LYS A 193 -14.44 -22.38 0.55
C LYS A 193 -13.74 -21.11 0.10
N PRO A 194 -12.42 -21.06 0.06
CA PRO A 194 -11.70 -19.89 -0.42
C PRO A 194 -11.78 -19.75 -1.95
N ALA A 195 -11.84 -18.52 -2.42
CA ALA A 195 -11.69 -18.16 -3.81
C ALA A 195 -10.70 -16.99 -3.92
N GLN A 196 -9.50 -17.25 -4.40
CA GLN A 196 -8.51 -16.19 -4.65
C GLN A 196 -8.94 -15.37 -5.87
N VAL A 197 -9.28 -14.09 -5.67
CA VAL A 197 -9.72 -13.18 -6.74
C VAL A 197 -9.02 -11.83 -6.58
N VAL A 198 -8.42 -11.35 -7.67
CA VAL A 198 -7.78 -10.02 -7.74
C VAL A 198 -8.74 -8.94 -7.27
N TYR A 199 -8.26 -7.99 -6.46
CA TYR A 199 -9.07 -6.95 -5.80
C TYR A 199 -10.04 -6.23 -6.73
N SER A 200 -9.59 -5.80 -7.91
CA SER A 200 -10.41 -5.10 -8.91
C SER A 200 -11.54 -5.93 -9.53
N LYS A 201 -11.58 -7.25 -9.30
CA LYS A 201 -12.60 -8.16 -9.85
C LYS A 201 -13.66 -8.59 -8.84
N VAL A 202 -13.50 -8.23 -7.57
CA VAL A 202 -14.37 -8.71 -6.48
C VAL A 202 -15.82 -8.27 -6.67
N TYR A 203 -16.07 -7.01 -7.04
CA TYR A 203 -17.44 -6.52 -7.31
C TYR A 203 -18.14 -7.37 -8.38
N ALA A 204 -17.46 -7.63 -9.50
CA ALA A 204 -18.02 -8.42 -10.60
C ALA A 204 -18.28 -9.87 -10.18
N ALA A 205 -17.37 -10.49 -9.42
CA ALA A 205 -17.55 -11.86 -8.92
C ALA A 205 -18.75 -11.98 -7.96
N LEU A 206 -18.94 -11.01 -7.06
CA LEU A 206 -20.12 -10.91 -6.18
C LEU A 206 -21.41 -10.70 -7.00
N HIS A 207 -21.39 -9.75 -7.94
CA HIS A 207 -22.56 -9.43 -8.78
C HIS A 207 -23.01 -10.64 -9.61
N ASN A 208 -22.06 -11.37 -10.18
CA ASN A 208 -22.33 -12.54 -11.03
C ASN A 208 -22.63 -13.81 -10.22
N ALA A 209 -22.60 -13.76 -8.89
CA ALA A 209 -22.76 -14.93 -8.02
C ALA A 209 -21.69 -16.01 -8.23
N GLU A 210 -20.48 -15.62 -8.65
CA GLU A 210 -19.31 -16.52 -8.71
C GLU A 210 -18.76 -16.82 -7.31
N ILE A 211 -19.01 -15.91 -6.36
CA ILE A 211 -18.69 -16.02 -4.93
C ILE A 211 -19.91 -15.60 -4.10
N ASP A 212 -20.03 -16.15 -2.91
CA ASP A 212 -21.15 -15.89 -1.98
C ASP A 212 -20.85 -14.68 -1.07
N GLY A 213 -19.57 -14.38 -0.88
CA GLY A 213 -19.11 -13.28 -0.06
C GLY A 213 -17.63 -13.02 -0.25
N ALA A 214 -17.15 -12.05 0.52
CA ALA A 214 -15.73 -11.72 0.62
C ALA A 214 -15.41 -11.21 2.03
N GLU A 215 -14.16 -10.92 2.30
CA GLU A 215 -13.69 -10.32 3.53
C GLU A 215 -12.80 -9.10 3.22
N ASN A 216 -12.95 -8.05 3.99
CA ASN A 216 -12.11 -6.85 3.91
C ASN A 216 -12.47 -5.86 5.03
N ASN A 217 -11.79 -4.71 5.04
CA ASN A 217 -12.05 -3.57 5.91
C ASN A 217 -13.22 -2.70 5.42
N TRP A 218 -13.75 -1.85 6.29
CA TRP A 218 -14.86 -0.94 5.98
C TRP A 218 -14.58 0.03 4.83
N PRO A 219 -13.40 0.70 4.75
CA PRO A 219 -13.09 1.59 3.64
C PRO A 219 -13.12 0.91 2.27
N SER A 220 -12.56 -0.31 2.16
CA SER A 220 -12.57 -1.08 0.92
C SER A 220 -13.97 -1.53 0.54
N TYR A 221 -14.76 -2.01 1.50
CA TYR A 221 -16.16 -2.39 1.29
C TYR A 221 -16.99 -1.22 0.73
N GLU A 222 -16.78 0.00 1.27
CA GLU A 222 -17.45 1.19 0.79
C GLU A 222 -16.95 1.64 -0.59
N VAL A 223 -15.64 1.83 -0.75
CA VAL A 223 -15.08 2.47 -1.97
C VAL A 223 -15.23 1.61 -3.21
N MET A 224 -15.19 0.28 -3.05
CA MET A 224 -15.38 -0.66 -4.15
C MET A 224 -16.86 -0.97 -4.45
N GLY A 225 -17.78 -0.38 -3.70
CA GLY A 225 -19.21 -0.60 -3.90
C GLY A 225 -19.71 -1.99 -3.53
N HIS A 226 -18.91 -2.80 -2.81
CA HIS A 226 -19.27 -4.18 -2.51
C HIS A 226 -20.59 -4.29 -1.75
N TYR A 227 -20.96 -3.26 -0.98
CA TYR A 227 -22.22 -3.16 -0.24
C TYR A 227 -23.48 -3.24 -1.13
N GLU A 228 -23.35 -2.88 -2.41
CA GLU A 228 -24.48 -2.93 -3.36
C GLU A 228 -24.86 -4.37 -3.74
N VAL A 229 -23.90 -5.28 -3.70
CA VAL A 229 -24.03 -6.67 -4.16
C VAL A 229 -23.84 -7.69 -3.04
N ALA A 230 -23.36 -7.27 -1.86
CA ALA A 230 -23.18 -8.08 -0.65
C ALA A 230 -23.54 -7.22 0.60
N PRO A 231 -24.85 -7.00 0.86
CA PRO A 231 -25.32 -6.01 1.84
C PRO A 231 -25.31 -6.51 3.30
N PHE A 232 -24.85 -7.73 3.56
CA PHE A 232 -24.80 -8.31 4.91
C PHE A 232 -23.35 -8.31 5.38
N PHE A 233 -23.05 -7.53 6.41
CA PHE A 233 -21.73 -7.40 7.00
C PHE A 233 -21.68 -8.13 8.35
N LEU A 234 -20.84 -9.15 8.47
CA LEU A 234 -20.60 -9.85 9.73
C LEU A 234 -19.34 -9.25 10.37
N LYS A 235 -19.51 -8.51 11.45
CA LYS A 235 -18.40 -7.84 12.16
C LYS A 235 -17.72 -8.82 13.12
N ASP A 236 -16.94 -9.72 12.56
CA ASP A 236 -16.16 -10.72 13.28
C ASP A 236 -14.71 -10.28 13.56
N GLU A 237 -14.20 -9.30 12.80
CA GLU A 237 -12.90 -8.67 13.00
C GLU A 237 -11.75 -9.69 13.07
N HIS A 238 -11.74 -10.65 12.14
CA HIS A 238 -10.90 -11.85 12.19
C HIS A 238 -9.41 -11.60 12.02
N THR A 239 -8.98 -10.59 11.27
CA THR A 239 -7.55 -10.29 11.14
C THR A 239 -7.27 -8.84 10.82
N ARG A 240 -6.03 -8.41 11.10
CA ARG A 240 -5.41 -7.20 10.61
C ARG A 240 -4.29 -7.59 9.65
N VAL A 241 -4.33 -7.07 8.44
CA VAL A 241 -3.31 -7.29 7.42
C VAL A 241 -2.68 -5.94 7.13
N PRO A 242 -1.57 -5.58 7.79
CA PRO A 242 -0.89 -4.33 7.52
C PRO A 242 -0.37 -4.28 6.09
N GLU A 243 -0.09 -3.08 5.61
CA GLU A 243 0.47 -2.86 4.29
C GLU A 243 1.87 -2.30 4.40
N VAL A 244 2.69 -2.55 3.40
CA VAL A 244 4.11 -2.18 3.41
C VAL A 244 4.38 -1.18 2.31
N GLN A 245 5.01 -0.07 2.66
CA GLN A 245 5.60 0.84 1.70
C GLN A 245 7.00 0.33 1.33
N LEU A 246 7.23 0.18 0.03
CA LEU A 246 8.41 -0.48 -0.52
C LEU A 246 9.20 0.43 -1.46
N ALA A 247 10.50 0.17 -1.56
CA ALA A 247 11.35 0.66 -2.64
C ALA A 247 12.00 -0.53 -3.38
N SER A 248 12.30 -0.36 -4.67
CA SER A 248 13.18 -1.29 -5.37
C SER A 248 14.65 -1.09 -4.95
N PRO A 249 15.50 -2.13 -4.87
CA PRO A 249 16.92 -1.94 -4.63
C PRO A 249 17.57 -1.01 -5.66
N ALA A 250 17.18 -1.16 -6.93
CA ALA A 250 17.69 -0.35 -8.03
C ALA A 250 17.44 1.15 -7.85
N VAL A 251 16.30 1.57 -7.25
CA VAL A 251 16.06 2.99 -6.98
C VAL A 251 16.90 3.49 -5.83
N MET A 252 17.14 2.68 -4.80
CA MET A 252 17.99 3.08 -3.67
C MET A 252 19.44 3.28 -4.13
N GLU A 253 19.94 2.45 -5.03
CA GLU A 253 21.26 2.62 -5.66
C GLU A 253 21.33 3.89 -6.52
N LYS A 254 20.32 4.16 -7.37
CA LYS A 254 20.23 5.41 -8.17
C LYS A 254 20.23 6.66 -7.29
N LEU A 255 19.51 6.61 -6.17
CA LEU A 255 19.43 7.71 -5.21
C LEU A 255 20.77 7.94 -4.51
N ALA A 256 21.44 6.87 -4.06
CA ALA A 256 22.77 6.96 -3.46
C ALA A 256 23.83 7.48 -4.45
N ALA A 257 23.73 7.12 -5.72
CA ALA A 257 24.62 7.63 -6.77
C ALA A 257 24.39 9.13 -7.07
N LEU A 258 23.19 9.64 -6.85
CA LEU A 258 22.86 11.06 -7.01
C LEU A 258 23.32 11.89 -5.79
N ASP A 259 23.12 11.35 -4.59
CA ASP A 259 23.55 11.93 -3.31
C ASP A 259 23.54 10.83 -2.25
N GLU A 260 24.66 10.60 -1.55
CA GLU A 260 24.81 9.55 -0.55
C GLU A 260 23.79 9.66 0.61
N SER A 261 23.25 10.84 0.87
CA SER A 261 22.23 11.07 1.91
C SER A 261 20.82 10.70 1.47
N PHE A 262 20.53 10.57 0.18
CA PHE A 262 19.16 10.41 -0.33
C PHE A 262 18.48 9.12 0.12
N PRO A 263 19.14 7.95 0.23
CA PRO A 263 18.50 6.76 0.77
C PRO A 263 17.89 6.98 2.16
N GLU A 264 18.60 7.67 3.06
CA GLU A 264 18.06 7.97 4.39
C GLU A 264 16.96 9.04 4.34
N VAL A 265 17.07 10.02 3.45
CA VAL A 265 16.00 10.99 3.19
C VAL A 265 14.71 10.26 2.75
N ILE A 266 14.80 9.27 1.87
CA ILE A 266 13.67 8.45 1.44
C ILE A 266 13.05 7.69 2.62
N ARG A 267 13.86 7.02 3.44
CA ARG A 267 13.37 6.33 4.64
C ARG A 267 12.66 7.27 5.61
N ALA A 268 13.21 8.47 5.82
CA ALA A 268 12.58 9.48 6.66
C ALA A 268 11.25 10.00 6.08
N CYS A 269 11.17 10.23 4.76
CA CYS A 269 9.94 10.61 4.08
C CYS A 269 8.87 9.50 4.18
N ALA A 270 9.28 8.24 4.06
CA ALA A 270 8.40 7.10 4.19
C ALA A 270 7.78 7.00 5.59
N ARG A 271 8.60 7.09 6.64
CA ARG A 271 8.11 7.09 8.02
C ARG A 271 7.12 8.23 8.30
N GLU A 272 7.38 9.43 7.78
CA GLU A 272 6.47 10.58 7.96
C GLU A 272 5.17 10.42 7.17
N SER A 273 5.23 9.92 5.94
CA SER A 273 4.04 9.62 5.15
C SER A 273 3.18 8.51 5.77
N ALA A 274 3.80 7.54 6.44
CA ALA A 274 3.09 6.49 7.17
C ALA A 274 2.28 7.06 8.36
N GLN A 275 2.81 8.04 9.09
CA GLN A 275 2.05 8.71 10.14
C GLN A 275 0.83 9.46 9.57
N THR A 276 1.02 10.15 8.44
CA THR A 276 -0.08 10.81 7.72
C THR A 276 -1.14 9.80 7.28
N GLU A 277 -0.72 8.64 6.78
CA GLU A 277 -1.61 7.55 6.36
C GLU A 277 -2.49 7.08 7.53
N ARG A 278 -1.91 6.75 8.67
CA ARG A 278 -2.62 6.26 9.86
C ARG A 278 -3.68 7.23 10.37
N GLU A 279 -3.38 8.54 10.36
CA GLU A 279 -4.36 9.57 10.72
C GLU A 279 -5.53 9.65 9.73
N LEU A 280 -5.24 9.53 8.45
CA LEU A 280 -6.24 9.50 7.39
C LEU A 280 -7.07 8.22 7.47
N TRP A 281 -6.41 7.08 7.76
CA TRP A 281 -7.04 5.78 7.90
C TRP A 281 -8.07 5.76 9.03
N ALA A 282 -7.67 6.13 10.24
CA ALA A 282 -8.56 6.13 11.41
C ALA A 282 -9.85 6.94 11.16
N ARG A 283 -9.72 8.10 10.51
CA ARG A 283 -10.88 8.92 10.10
C ARG A 283 -11.72 8.25 9.02
N ARG A 284 -11.07 7.63 8.04
CA ARG A 284 -11.74 6.98 6.91
C ARG A 284 -12.51 5.74 7.34
N GLU A 285 -11.92 4.91 8.21
CA GLU A 285 -12.54 3.68 8.73
C GLU A 285 -13.81 4.00 9.53
N ALA A 286 -13.71 4.92 10.50
CA ALA A 286 -14.86 5.35 11.30
C ALA A 286 -16.00 5.94 10.44
N ASN A 287 -15.66 6.72 9.42
CA ASN A 287 -16.63 7.30 8.49
C ASN A 287 -17.27 6.23 7.60
N ALA A 288 -16.50 5.26 7.12
CA ALA A 288 -16.99 4.20 6.25
C ALA A 288 -18.04 3.33 6.98
N GLU A 289 -17.75 2.86 8.18
CA GLU A 289 -18.73 2.10 8.98
C GLU A 289 -20.02 2.92 9.19
N GLN A 290 -19.89 4.19 9.60
CA GLN A 290 -21.04 5.06 9.82
C GLN A 290 -21.87 5.27 8.55
N ASN A 291 -21.20 5.47 7.40
CA ASN A 291 -21.87 5.66 6.12
C ASN A 291 -22.62 4.41 5.70
N MET A 292 -22.01 3.24 5.85
CA MET A 292 -22.64 1.97 5.50
C MET A 292 -23.86 1.67 6.36
N ARG A 293 -23.77 1.92 7.68
CA ARG A 293 -24.92 1.81 8.57
C ARG A 293 -26.05 2.77 8.19
N LYS A 294 -25.75 4.01 7.82
CA LYS A 294 -26.74 5.00 7.33
C LYS A 294 -27.39 4.59 6.00
N ARG A 295 -26.67 3.86 5.14
CA ARG A 295 -27.19 3.30 3.89
C ARG A 295 -28.12 2.09 4.10
N GLY A 296 -28.23 1.59 5.33
CA GLY A 296 -29.10 0.47 5.67
C GLY A 296 -28.46 -0.91 5.46
N ILE A 297 -27.12 -0.97 5.41
CA ILE A 297 -26.42 -2.27 5.42
C ILE A 297 -26.74 -3.03 6.71
N CYS A 298 -27.05 -4.31 6.57
CA CYS A 298 -27.32 -5.18 7.70
C CYS A 298 -26.00 -5.62 8.35
N VAL A 299 -25.69 -5.04 9.51
CA VAL A 299 -24.49 -5.38 10.28
C VAL A 299 -24.86 -6.36 11.39
N THR A 300 -24.22 -7.52 11.40
CA THR A 300 -24.30 -8.50 12.48
C THR A 300 -23.11 -8.31 13.42
N GLU A 301 -23.37 -7.99 14.68
CA GLU A 301 -22.36 -7.96 15.75
C GLU A 301 -22.35 -9.34 16.42
N LEU A 302 -21.16 -9.92 16.60
CA LEU A 302 -21.02 -11.20 17.30
C LEU A 302 -20.98 -10.99 18.81
N ASP A 303 -21.65 -11.85 19.55
CA ASP A 303 -21.45 -11.94 20.99
C ASP A 303 -20.13 -12.65 21.34
N GLU A 304 -19.73 -12.60 22.61
CA GLU A 304 -18.43 -13.17 23.04
C GLU A 304 -18.37 -14.69 22.90
N ALA A 305 -19.50 -15.38 22.98
CA ALA A 305 -19.53 -16.83 22.80
C ALA A 305 -19.26 -17.20 21.35
N GLU A 306 -19.85 -16.47 20.40
CA GLU A 306 -19.65 -16.69 18.98
C GLU A 306 -18.24 -16.25 18.55
N LYS A 307 -17.72 -15.14 19.06
CA LYS A 307 -16.31 -14.75 18.85
C LYS A 307 -15.33 -15.83 19.34
N ALA A 308 -15.63 -16.46 20.48
CA ALA A 308 -14.82 -17.57 20.99
C ALA A 308 -14.84 -18.79 20.06
N ARG A 309 -15.99 -19.07 19.38
CA ARG A 309 -16.08 -20.14 18.37
C ARG A 309 -15.20 -19.84 17.16
N PHE A 310 -15.22 -18.60 16.65
CA PHE A 310 -14.36 -18.19 15.56
C PHE A 310 -12.87 -18.34 15.91
N ARG A 311 -12.46 -17.87 17.10
CA ARG A 311 -11.08 -18.04 17.58
C ARG A 311 -10.68 -19.50 17.70
N ALA A 312 -11.58 -20.36 18.22
CA ALA A 312 -11.32 -21.78 18.34
C ALA A 312 -11.18 -22.48 16.98
N ALA A 313 -11.97 -22.06 15.99
CA ALA A 313 -11.92 -22.63 14.65
C ALA A 313 -10.57 -22.37 13.94
N VAL A 314 -9.96 -21.20 14.15
CA VAL A 314 -8.68 -20.84 13.54
C VAL A 314 -7.46 -21.23 14.38
N GLN A 315 -7.65 -21.74 15.60
CA GLN A 315 -6.55 -22.15 16.48
C GLN A 315 -5.56 -23.13 15.83
N PRO A 316 -5.99 -24.13 15.02
CA PRO A 316 -5.06 -25.04 14.34
C PRO A 316 -4.05 -24.33 13.40
N MET A 317 -4.37 -23.14 12.89
CA MET A 317 -3.44 -22.37 12.07
C MET A 317 -2.18 -21.95 12.85
N TYR A 318 -2.30 -21.71 14.15
CA TYR A 318 -1.17 -21.36 15.01
C TYR A 318 -0.20 -22.54 15.18
N ASP A 319 -0.68 -23.78 15.07
CA ASP A 319 0.17 -24.99 15.18
C ASP A 319 1.16 -25.09 14.01
N GLU A 320 0.80 -24.56 12.83
CA GLU A 320 1.69 -24.49 11.68
C GLU A 320 2.86 -23.52 11.90
N PHE A 321 2.68 -22.52 12.78
CA PHE A 321 3.69 -21.55 13.19
C PHE A 321 4.35 -21.90 14.53
N SER A 322 4.35 -23.17 14.91
CA SER A 322 4.96 -23.62 16.18
C SER A 322 6.44 -23.28 16.32
N ALA A 323 7.18 -23.22 15.20
CA ALA A 323 8.56 -22.77 15.18
C ALA A 323 8.72 -21.28 15.54
N GLN A 324 7.71 -20.45 15.29
CA GLN A 324 7.64 -19.03 15.59
C GLN A 324 6.87 -18.72 16.88
N GLN A 325 6.57 -19.71 17.72
CA GLN A 325 5.75 -19.52 18.93
C GLN A 325 6.30 -18.44 19.88
N GLU A 326 7.62 -18.37 20.04
CA GLU A 326 8.25 -17.33 20.85
C GLU A 326 7.97 -15.92 20.30
N LEU A 327 8.00 -15.76 18.99
CA LEU A 327 7.68 -14.50 18.30
C LEU A 327 6.19 -14.16 18.47
N ILE A 328 5.29 -15.12 18.27
CA ILE A 328 3.85 -14.96 18.49
C ILE A 328 3.58 -14.51 19.93
N ASP A 329 4.22 -15.15 20.90
CA ASP A 329 4.11 -14.79 22.31
C ASP A 329 4.61 -13.37 22.60
N ARG A 330 5.71 -12.94 21.96
CA ARG A 330 6.23 -11.56 22.05
C ARG A 330 5.22 -10.57 21.51
N ILE A 331 4.62 -10.86 20.33
CA ILE A 331 3.61 -10.01 19.70
C ILE A 331 2.38 -9.87 20.60
N GLN A 332 1.86 -10.98 21.12
CA GLN A 332 0.65 -10.97 21.97
C GLN A 332 0.84 -10.30 23.32
N LYS A 333 2.08 -10.21 23.82
CA LYS A 333 2.43 -9.54 25.09
C LYS A 333 2.82 -8.06 24.92
N SER A 334 2.97 -7.59 23.68
CA SER A 334 3.30 -6.17 23.36
C SER A 334 2.05 -5.26 23.54
#